data_29017420149af392849171925b15e69e
#
_entry.id   29017420149af392849171925b15e69e
#
_cell.length_a   1.000
_cell.length_b   1.000
_cell.length_c   1.000
_cell.angle_alpha   90.00
_cell.angle_beta   90.00
_cell.angle_gamma   90.00
#
_symmetry.space_group_name_H-M   'P 1'
#
loop_
_entity.id
_entity.type
_entity.pdbx_description
1 polymer ?
#
loop_
_entity_poly.entity_id
_entity_poly.type
_entity_poly.pdbx_seq_one_letter_code
_entity_poly.pdbx_strand_id
1 'polypeptide(L)'
;MTSEIDSVAAALATARGVVAPYDLPQGMGGAPFADAYALQDAYVAAIGAPVAGYKLAVNGKPQQAHFGVTEPAWARVLAPEVHPGGVVLPKAAYGELCIEAEITAILGQGVADLSGPVSAADARGLIERFCASIELIDQRGISIAGVELGQAIALNVFNAGCVLGEGGIAPEALELDKLHVTLKLDGELAGEATGAAPQDPFEAVAWLLTTLIARGTEVAPGMLVMCGTHLPLRVLDPEVDRVEVTMGPLGSVAFSRSA
;
A
#
# COMPACT_ATOMS: atom_id res chain seq x y z
N MET A 1 18.57 20.07 -11.66
CA MET A 1 17.37 19.36 -11.17
C MET A 1 17.61 17.85 -11.08
N THR A 2 17.98 17.11 -12.14
CA THR A 2 18.23 15.65 -12.06
C THR A 2 19.23 15.25 -10.97
N SER A 3 20.38 15.92 -10.87
CA SER A 3 21.41 15.59 -9.85
C SER A 3 20.97 15.85 -8.39
N GLU A 4 20.05 16.79 -8.17
CA GLU A 4 19.55 17.12 -6.84
C GLU A 4 18.51 16.09 -6.38
N ILE A 5 17.57 15.70 -7.25
CA ILE A 5 16.60 14.62 -7.00
C ILE A 5 17.33 13.30 -6.71
N ASP A 6 18.33 12.94 -7.53
CA ASP A 6 19.11 11.72 -7.34
C ASP A 6 19.87 11.71 -5.99
N SER A 7 20.40 12.85 -5.57
CA SER A 7 21.07 12.99 -4.28
C SER A 7 20.12 12.80 -3.10
N VAL A 8 18.93 13.41 -3.15
CA VAL A 8 17.89 13.24 -2.14
C VAL A 8 17.39 11.81 -2.10
N ALA A 9 17.13 11.21 -3.26
CA ALA A 9 16.70 9.83 -3.39
C ALA A 9 17.70 8.83 -2.78
N ALA A 10 18.99 9.03 -3.05
CA ALA A 10 20.06 8.20 -2.48
C ALA A 10 20.15 8.34 -0.95
N ALA A 11 19.99 9.55 -0.41
CA ALA A 11 19.95 9.78 1.03
C ALA A 11 18.77 9.08 1.69
N LEU A 12 17.57 9.18 1.09
CA LEU A 12 16.36 8.47 1.55
C LEU A 12 16.52 6.95 1.51
N ALA A 13 17.08 6.41 0.43
CA ALA A 13 17.34 4.97 0.32
C ALA A 13 18.36 4.49 1.38
N THR A 14 19.38 5.29 1.66
CA THR A 14 20.34 5.00 2.73
C THR A 14 19.66 5.02 4.11
N ALA A 15 18.88 6.07 4.41
CA ALA A 15 18.13 6.17 5.66
C ALA A 15 17.18 4.96 5.85
N ARG A 16 16.52 4.52 4.76
CA ARG A 16 15.68 3.31 4.78
C ARG A 16 16.49 2.08 5.18
N GLY A 17 17.65 1.87 4.59
CA GLY A 17 18.48 0.68 4.82
C GLY A 17 19.00 0.54 6.25
N VAL A 18 19.11 1.66 6.99
CA VAL A 18 19.57 1.67 8.40
C VAL A 18 18.49 2.02 9.41
N VAL A 19 17.23 2.02 8.98
CA VAL A 19 16.06 2.34 9.82
C VAL A 19 16.17 3.73 10.49
N ALA A 20 16.85 4.67 9.85
CA ALA A 20 16.95 6.04 10.36
C ALA A 20 15.65 6.83 10.11
N PRO A 21 15.37 7.88 10.90
CA PRO A 21 14.30 8.83 10.57
C PRO A 21 14.46 9.41 9.16
N TYR A 22 13.34 9.71 8.51
CA TYR A 22 13.36 10.39 7.22
C TYR A 22 13.42 11.90 7.41
N ASP A 23 14.26 12.58 6.60
CA ASP A 23 14.12 14.01 6.39
C ASP A 23 13.02 14.24 5.36
N LEU A 24 12.00 15.05 5.74
CA LEU A 24 10.90 15.38 4.83
C LEU A 24 11.39 16.23 3.66
N PRO A 25 11.22 15.77 2.41
CA PRO A 25 11.60 16.58 1.26
C PRO A 25 10.73 17.84 1.18
N GLN A 26 11.36 18.95 0.83
CA GLN A 26 10.69 20.25 0.71
C GLN A 26 10.27 20.52 -0.73
N GLY A 27 9.25 21.36 -0.93
CA GLY A 27 8.87 21.84 -2.26
C GLY A 27 8.19 20.78 -3.14
N MET A 28 7.54 19.77 -2.53
CA MET A 28 6.90 18.67 -3.27
C MET A 28 5.59 19.07 -3.98
N GLY A 29 5.22 20.34 -3.90
CA GLY A 29 4.10 20.93 -4.64
C GLY A 29 2.73 20.36 -4.28
N GLY A 30 1.69 20.87 -4.98
CA GLY A 30 0.33 20.36 -4.96
C GLY A 30 0.04 19.45 -6.17
N ALA A 31 -1.21 18.97 -6.27
CA ALA A 31 -1.64 18.19 -7.42
C ALA A 31 -1.27 18.88 -8.75
N PRO A 32 -0.83 18.10 -9.76
CA PRO A 32 -0.76 16.64 -9.90
C PRO A 32 0.46 15.94 -9.25
N PHE A 33 1.20 16.60 -8.35
CA PHE A 33 2.34 16.04 -7.60
C PHE A 33 3.49 15.49 -8.49
N ALA A 34 3.75 16.12 -9.62
CA ALA A 34 4.73 15.63 -10.59
C ALA A 34 6.14 15.48 -9.99
N ASP A 35 6.59 16.48 -9.21
CA ASP A 35 7.91 16.47 -8.57
C ASP A 35 7.99 15.39 -7.45
N ALA A 36 6.91 15.22 -6.72
CA ALA A 36 6.82 14.18 -5.68
C ALA A 36 6.92 12.77 -6.27
N TYR A 37 6.21 12.50 -7.37
CA TYR A 37 6.33 11.23 -8.07
C TYR A 37 7.69 11.05 -8.76
N ALA A 38 8.31 12.12 -9.27
CA ALA A 38 9.67 12.04 -9.82
C ALA A 38 10.69 11.67 -8.73
N LEU A 39 10.57 12.24 -7.53
CA LEU A 39 11.41 11.83 -6.40
C LEU A 39 11.10 10.41 -5.93
N GLN A 40 9.82 9.99 -5.89
CA GLN A 40 9.45 8.60 -5.60
C GLN A 40 10.10 7.62 -6.60
N ASP A 41 10.05 7.94 -7.91
CA ASP A 41 10.67 7.12 -8.97
C ASP A 41 12.19 6.97 -8.71
N ALA A 42 12.88 8.08 -8.45
CA ALA A 42 14.30 8.08 -8.14
C ALA A 42 14.64 7.33 -6.83
N TYR A 43 13.81 7.51 -5.80
CA TYR A 43 13.98 6.84 -4.51
C TYR A 43 13.83 5.34 -4.62
N VAL A 44 12.79 4.84 -5.31
CA VAL A 44 12.59 3.41 -5.55
C VAL A 44 13.72 2.84 -6.41
N ALA A 45 14.16 3.58 -7.43
CA ALA A 45 15.31 3.19 -8.24
C ALA A 45 16.61 3.10 -7.42
N ALA A 46 16.83 4.03 -6.47
CA ALA A 46 18.00 4.01 -5.58
C ALA A 46 17.99 2.82 -4.60
N ILE A 47 16.81 2.33 -4.18
CA ILE A 47 16.70 1.07 -3.40
C ILE A 47 17.12 -0.12 -4.25
N GLY A 48 16.82 -0.12 -5.57
CA GLY A 48 17.26 -1.14 -6.52
C GLY A 48 16.55 -2.49 -6.38
N ALA A 49 15.43 -2.56 -5.67
CA ALA A 49 14.64 -3.77 -5.53
C ALA A 49 13.54 -3.85 -6.61
N PRO A 50 13.21 -5.06 -7.12
CA PRO A 50 12.10 -5.23 -8.05
C PRO A 50 10.76 -4.79 -7.43
N VAL A 51 9.88 -4.23 -8.25
CA VAL A 51 8.51 -3.88 -7.86
C VAL A 51 7.62 -5.11 -7.99
N ALA A 52 6.92 -5.47 -6.91
CA ALA A 52 5.95 -6.57 -6.90
C ALA A 52 4.51 -6.10 -7.12
N GLY A 53 4.27 -4.81 -7.05
CA GLY A 53 2.95 -4.23 -7.20
C GLY A 53 2.84 -2.83 -6.62
N TYR A 54 1.63 -2.46 -6.28
CA TYR A 54 1.30 -1.10 -5.89
C TYR A 54 0.30 -1.08 -4.73
N LYS A 55 0.26 0.04 -4.03
CA LYS A 55 -0.78 0.34 -3.06
C LYS A 55 -1.44 1.67 -3.37
N LEU A 56 -2.72 1.82 -3.02
CA LEU A 56 -3.40 3.10 -3.02
C LEU A 56 -3.31 3.74 -1.64
N ALA A 57 -3.31 5.06 -1.64
CA ALA A 57 -3.46 5.88 -0.44
C ALA A 57 -4.44 7.01 -0.75
N VAL A 58 -5.06 7.56 0.30
CA VAL A 58 -6.01 8.69 0.13
C VAL A 58 -7.14 8.34 -0.84
N ASN A 59 -7.54 7.08 -0.90
CA ASN A 59 -8.62 6.65 -1.79
C ASN A 59 -10.01 6.70 -1.14
N GLY A 60 -10.11 7.08 0.12
CA GLY A 60 -11.38 7.39 0.80
C GLY A 60 -11.74 8.88 0.69
N LYS A 61 -13.04 9.19 0.54
CA LYS A 61 -13.51 10.58 0.44
C LYS A 61 -13.11 11.47 1.62
N PRO A 62 -13.12 11.00 2.89
CA PRO A 62 -12.64 11.81 4.00
C PRO A 62 -11.17 12.22 3.89
N GLN A 63 -10.29 11.28 3.47
CA GLN A 63 -8.88 11.56 3.28
C GLN A 63 -8.66 12.51 2.10
N GLN A 64 -9.37 12.32 0.99
CA GLN A 64 -9.32 13.24 -0.16
C GLN A 64 -9.71 14.66 0.26
N ALA A 65 -10.78 14.80 1.03
CA ALA A 65 -11.21 16.10 1.54
C ALA A 65 -10.17 16.73 2.48
N HIS A 66 -9.53 15.92 3.34
CA HIS A 66 -8.48 16.40 4.25
C HIS A 66 -7.28 16.98 3.49
N PHE A 67 -6.82 16.33 2.42
CA PHE A 67 -5.71 16.80 1.61
C PHE A 67 -6.10 17.74 0.47
N GLY A 68 -7.39 18.05 0.31
CA GLY A 68 -7.88 18.93 -0.76
C GLY A 68 -7.68 18.37 -2.18
N VAL A 69 -7.73 17.05 -2.32
CA VAL A 69 -7.58 16.33 -3.59
C VAL A 69 -8.86 15.59 -3.98
N THR A 70 -8.98 15.22 -5.24
CA THR A 70 -10.15 14.50 -5.78
C THR A 70 -9.84 13.07 -6.22
N GLU A 71 -8.55 12.73 -6.25
CA GLU A 71 -8.04 11.44 -6.71
C GLU A 71 -7.13 10.82 -5.65
N PRO A 72 -7.01 9.49 -5.65
CA PRO A 72 -6.06 8.79 -4.78
C PRO A 72 -4.59 9.18 -5.07
N ALA A 73 -3.72 8.86 -4.13
CA ALA A 73 -2.29 8.70 -4.36
C ALA A 73 -1.94 7.21 -4.45
N TRP A 74 -0.73 6.90 -4.93
CA TRP A 74 -0.25 5.53 -5.02
C TRP A 74 1.24 5.43 -4.70
N ALA A 75 1.65 4.22 -4.34
CA ALA A 75 3.05 3.91 -4.07
C ALA A 75 3.39 2.51 -4.58
N ARG A 76 4.70 2.20 -4.65
CA ARG A 76 5.20 0.88 -5.07
C ARG A 76 5.41 -0.02 -3.87
N VAL A 77 5.07 -1.30 -4.05
CA VAL A 77 5.40 -2.38 -3.12
C VAL A 77 6.58 -3.16 -3.69
N LEU A 78 7.65 -3.29 -2.91
CA LEU A 78 8.89 -3.92 -3.36
C LEU A 78 8.86 -5.43 -3.09
N ALA A 79 9.38 -6.23 -4.02
CA ALA A 79 9.31 -7.68 -3.95
C ALA A 79 9.90 -8.30 -2.67
N PRO A 80 11.06 -7.84 -2.13
CA PRO A 80 11.58 -8.34 -0.86
C PRO A 80 10.71 -8.05 0.36
N GLU A 81 9.74 -7.16 0.23
CA GLU A 81 8.84 -6.67 1.29
C GLU A 81 7.44 -7.29 1.21
N VAL A 82 7.21 -8.19 0.27
CA VAL A 82 5.99 -9.01 0.21
C VAL A 82 6.23 -10.29 0.99
N HIS A 83 5.65 -10.36 2.17
CA HIS A 83 5.83 -11.50 3.08
C HIS A 83 4.65 -12.46 3.02
N PRO A 84 4.87 -13.76 3.13
CA PRO A 84 3.79 -14.72 3.28
C PRO A 84 3.14 -14.65 4.66
N GLY A 85 1.89 -15.08 4.78
CA GLY A 85 1.23 -15.27 6.06
C GLY A 85 2.06 -16.17 7.00
N GLY A 86 2.06 -15.85 8.29
CA GLY A 86 2.84 -16.56 9.29
C GLY A 86 4.31 -16.14 9.42
N VAL A 87 4.76 -15.14 8.66
CA VAL A 87 6.13 -14.61 8.76
C VAL A 87 6.43 -14.08 10.17
N VAL A 88 7.69 -14.16 10.56
CA VAL A 88 8.20 -13.51 11.78
C VAL A 88 9.03 -12.29 11.36
N LEU A 89 8.56 -11.10 11.72
CA LEU A 89 9.21 -9.82 11.40
C LEU A 89 10.04 -9.33 12.59
N PRO A 90 11.33 -9.01 12.42
CA PRO A 90 12.12 -8.42 13.49
C PRO A 90 11.58 -7.04 13.89
N LYS A 91 11.36 -6.77 15.18
CA LYS A 91 10.95 -5.44 15.66
C LYS A 91 11.94 -4.36 15.24
N ALA A 92 13.23 -4.68 15.25
CA ALA A 92 14.31 -3.77 14.87
C ALA A 92 14.35 -3.41 13.37
N ALA A 93 13.56 -4.10 12.52
CA ALA A 93 13.48 -3.77 11.08
C ALA A 93 12.67 -2.51 10.79
N TYR A 94 11.94 -2.00 11.77
CA TYR A 94 11.03 -0.86 11.62
C TYR A 94 11.30 0.20 12.69
N GLY A 95 11.19 1.47 12.29
CA GLY A 95 11.31 2.58 13.23
C GLY A 95 10.01 2.81 14.01
N GLU A 96 8.88 2.84 13.34
CA GLU A 96 7.54 2.96 13.93
C GLU A 96 6.53 2.26 13.03
N LEU A 97 6.35 0.96 13.26
CA LEU A 97 5.48 0.14 12.42
C LEU A 97 4.00 0.45 12.65
N CYS A 98 3.33 0.79 11.56
CA CYS A 98 1.88 0.87 11.49
C CYS A 98 1.35 -0.21 10.55
N ILE A 99 0.10 -0.58 10.75
CA ILE A 99 -0.59 -1.60 9.94
C ILE A 99 -1.96 -1.12 9.47
N GLU A 100 -2.36 -1.66 8.33
CA GLU A 100 -3.71 -1.53 7.78
C GLU A 100 -4.24 -2.88 7.30
N ALA A 101 -5.54 -3.12 7.50
CA ALA A 101 -6.23 -4.33 7.05
C ALA A 101 -6.83 -4.08 5.67
N GLU A 102 -6.31 -4.73 4.61
CA GLU A 102 -6.64 -4.41 3.24
C GLU A 102 -7.12 -5.59 2.40
N ILE A 103 -7.98 -5.30 1.41
CA ILE A 103 -8.17 -6.17 0.26
C ILE A 103 -7.01 -5.96 -0.70
N THR A 104 -6.36 -7.04 -1.11
CA THR A 104 -5.35 -6.99 -2.18
C THR A 104 -5.87 -7.74 -3.40
N ALA A 105 -5.85 -7.07 -4.56
CA ALA A 105 -6.07 -7.68 -5.85
C ALA A 105 -4.74 -8.25 -6.39
N ILE A 106 -4.78 -9.47 -6.91
CA ILE A 106 -3.68 -10.05 -7.69
C ILE A 106 -4.06 -9.94 -9.16
N LEU A 107 -3.19 -9.30 -9.95
CA LEU A 107 -3.44 -9.06 -11.36
C LEU A 107 -3.26 -10.34 -12.19
N GLY A 108 -4.23 -10.60 -13.06
CA GLY A 108 -4.24 -11.74 -13.97
C GLY A 108 -3.51 -11.48 -15.29
N GLN A 109 -3.52 -12.46 -16.20
CA GLN A 109 -2.80 -12.40 -17.48
C GLN A 109 -3.28 -11.26 -18.40
N GLY A 110 -4.54 -10.84 -18.29
CA GLY A 110 -5.12 -9.78 -19.13
C GLY A 110 -4.44 -8.42 -19.05
N VAL A 111 -3.61 -8.17 -18.01
CA VAL A 111 -2.91 -6.88 -17.90
C VAL A 111 -1.72 -6.75 -18.83
N ALA A 112 -1.21 -7.85 -19.40
CA ALA A 112 -0.03 -7.83 -20.28
C ALA A 112 -0.27 -7.03 -21.60
N ASP A 113 -1.51 -6.97 -22.06
CA ASP A 113 -1.89 -6.34 -23.32
C ASP A 113 -2.57 -4.96 -23.13
N LEU A 114 -2.56 -4.43 -21.91
CA LEU A 114 -3.20 -3.15 -21.61
C LEU A 114 -2.48 -1.98 -22.28
N SER A 115 -3.25 -1.14 -22.99
CA SER A 115 -2.71 0.00 -23.72
C SER A 115 -3.54 1.29 -23.61
N GLY A 116 -4.52 1.33 -22.70
CA GLY A 116 -5.40 2.49 -22.55
C GLY A 116 -6.14 2.54 -21.22
N PRO A 117 -7.07 3.48 -21.06
CA PRO A 117 -7.85 3.60 -19.83
C PRO A 117 -8.63 2.32 -19.54
N VAL A 118 -8.73 1.99 -18.26
CA VAL A 118 -9.41 0.80 -17.73
C VAL A 118 -10.66 1.25 -16.98
N SER A 119 -11.82 0.68 -17.31
CA SER A 119 -13.04 0.87 -16.52
C SER A 119 -13.12 -0.13 -15.37
N ALA A 120 -13.97 0.14 -14.36
CA ALA A 120 -14.24 -0.81 -13.28
C ALA A 120 -14.81 -2.14 -13.80
N ALA A 121 -15.56 -2.11 -14.90
CA ALA A 121 -16.06 -3.33 -15.53
C ALA A 121 -14.92 -4.14 -16.17
N ASP A 122 -13.95 -3.47 -16.82
CA ASP A 122 -12.77 -4.13 -17.40
C ASP A 122 -11.88 -4.71 -16.30
N ALA A 123 -11.72 -3.99 -15.18
CA ALA A 123 -10.90 -4.42 -14.04
C ALA A 123 -11.31 -5.82 -13.52
N ARG A 124 -12.60 -6.19 -13.59
CA ARG A 124 -13.05 -7.54 -13.20
C ARG A 124 -12.35 -8.65 -13.97
N GLY A 125 -12.13 -8.47 -15.28
CA GLY A 125 -11.43 -9.44 -16.12
C GLY A 125 -9.91 -9.40 -15.99
N LEU A 126 -9.37 -8.37 -15.36
CA LEU A 126 -7.93 -8.16 -15.16
C LEU A 126 -7.42 -8.64 -13.80
N ILE A 127 -8.32 -8.88 -12.85
CA ILE A 127 -8.00 -9.39 -11.52
C ILE A 127 -8.15 -10.92 -11.54
N GLU A 128 -7.10 -11.63 -11.10
CA GLU A 128 -7.13 -13.08 -10.95
C GLU A 128 -7.90 -13.47 -9.68
N ARG A 129 -7.60 -12.82 -8.56
CA ARG A 129 -8.26 -13.04 -7.27
C ARG A 129 -8.09 -11.85 -6.33
N PHE A 130 -8.95 -11.79 -5.35
CA PHE A 130 -8.77 -10.96 -4.16
C PHE A 130 -8.35 -11.80 -2.96
N CYS A 131 -7.46 -11.29 -2.13
CA CYS A 131 -7.06 -11.92 -0.88
C CYS A 131 -6.97 -10.88 0.26
N ALA A 132 -6.97 -11.37 1.50
CA ALA A 132 -6.70 -10.56 2.67
C ALA A 132 -5.20 -10.22 2.74
N SER A 133 -4.89 -9.01 3.19
CA SER A 133 -3.51 -8.59 3.46
C SER A 133 -3.43 -7.67 4.66
N ILE A 134 -2.22 -7.56 5.20
CA ILE A 134 -1.85 -6.53 6.18
C ILE A 134 -0.81 -5.65 5.50
N GLU A 135 -1.15 -4.37 5.25
CA GLU A 135 -0.16 -3.40 4.82
C GLU A 135 0.77 -3.05 5.97
N LEU A 136 2.06 -2.92 5.67
CA LEU A 136 3.10 -2.47 6.58
C LEU A 136 3.53 -1.06 6.20
N ILE A 137 3.47 -0.13 7.14
CA ILE A 137 3.82 1.28 6.97
C ILE A 137 4.84 1.63 8.05
N ASP A 138 5.98 2.19 7.67
CA ASP A 138 7.01 2.59 8.62
C ASP A 138 7.16 4.11 8.66
N GLN A 139 6.61 4.75 9.70
CA GLN A 139 6.56 6.21 9.83
C GLN A 139 7.92 6.84 10.14
N ARG A 140 8.81 6.13 10.83
CA ARG A 140 10.17 6.60 11.15
C ARG A 140 10.23 7.99 11.78
N GLY A 141 9.35 8.23 12.76
CA GLY A 141 9.27 9.49 13.46
C GLY A 141 8.51 10.62 12.74
N ILE A 142 7.92 10.33 11.58
CA ILE A 142 7.07 11.28 10.86
C ILE A 142 5.62 11.09 11.29
N SER A 143 4.99 12.16 11.77
CA SER A 143 3.55 12.13 12.03
C SER A 143 2.77 12.19 10.70
N ILE A 144 2.09 11.11 10.34
CA ILE A 144 1.23 11.06 9.15
C ILE A 144 0.17 12.18 9.17
N ALA A 145 -0.33 12.54 10.35
CA ALA A 145 -1.33 13.60 10.49
C ALA A 145 -0.81 15.00 10.14
N GLY A 146 0.51 15.21 10.16
CA GLY A 146 1.13 16.50 9.89
C GLY A 146 1.90 16.58 8.58
N VAL A 147 1.97 15.48 7.80
CA VAL A 147 2.71 15.44 6.54
C VAL A 147 1.88 15.99 5.38
N GLU A 148 2.50 16.72 4.47
CA GLU A 148 1.88 17.08 3.20
C GLU A 148 1.81 15.89 2.26
N LEU A 149 0.73 15.77 1.47
CA LEU A 149 0.56 14.62 0.58
C LEU A 149 1.71 14.45 -0.42
N GLY A 150 2.25 15.55 -0.95
CA GLY A 150 3.42 15.50 -1.85
C GLY A 150 4.66 14.91 -1.17
N GLN A 151 4.89 15.23 0.10
CA GLN A 151 5.99 14.66 0.89
C GLN A 151 5.78 13.15 1.11
N ALA A 152 4.55 12.73 1.46
CA ALA A 152 4.22 11.33 1.62
C ALA A 152 4.43 10.55 0.29
N ILE A 153 3.97 11.09 -0.84
CA ILE A 153 4.17 10.50 -2.17
C ILE A 153 5.67 10.33 -2.46
N ALA A 154 6.46 11.36 -2.22
CA ALA A 154 7.92 11.34 -2.45
C ALA A 154 8.63 10.25 -1.63
N LEU A 155 8.12 9.95 -0.43
CA LEU A 155 8.60 8.89 0.46
C LEU A 155 7.93 7.52 0.19
N ASN A 156 7.39 7.32 -1.02
CA ASN A 156 6.69 6.10 -1.40
C ASN A 156 5.55 5.75 -0.41
N VAL A 157 4.86 6.78 0.09
CA VAL A 157 3.77 6.73 1.08
C VAL A 157 4.14 5.85 2.28
N PHE A 158 5.39 5.98 2.75
CA PHE A 158 5.95 5.22 3.89
C PHE A 158 5.82 3.70 3.76
N ASN A 159 5.68 3.18 2.53
CA ASN A 159 5.52 1.75 2.30
C ASN A 159 6.69 0.96 2.90
N ALA A 160 6.38 -0.05 3.67
CA ALA A 160 7.31 -1.02 4.26
C ALA A 160 6.93 -2.47 3.86
N GLY A 161 6.04 -2.62 2.88
CA GLY A 161 5.62 -3.89 2.33
C GLY A 161 4.24 -4.34 2.79
N CYS A 162 4.02 -5.63 2.73
CA CYS A 162 2.78 -6.26 3.18
C CYS A 162 2.99 -7.71 3.61
N VAL A 163 2.05 -8.20 4.41
CA VAL A 163 1.89 -9.63 4.66
C VAL A 163 0.66 -10.10 3.89
N LEU A 164 0.84 -11.05 2.97
CA LEU A 164 -0.18 -11.48 2.03
C LEU A 164 -0.78 -12.82 2.48
N GLY A 165 -2.11 -12.92 2.51
CA GLY A 165 -2.83 -14.15 2.79
C GLY A 165 -2.71 -15.14 1.62
N GLU A 166 -2.60 -16.42 1.93
CA GLU A 166 -2.48 -17.49 0.92
C GLU A 166 -3.82 -17.78 0.20
N GLY A 167 -4.94 -17.46 0.82
CA GLY A 167 -6.27 -17.70 0.29
C GLY A 167 -6.70 -16.71 -0.77
N GLY A 168 -8.01 -16.57 -0.89
CA GLY A 168 -8.64 -15.56 -1.74
C GLY A 168 -9.88 -16.11 -2.46
N ILE A 169 -10.55 -15.20 -3.15
CA ILE A 169 -11.75 -15.49 -3.94
C ILE A 169 -11.63 -14.91 -5.34
N ALA A 170 -12.35 -15.50 -6.27
CA ALA A 170 -12.52 -14.93 -7.60
C ALA A 170 -13.27 -13.57 -7.51
N PRO A 171 -13.00 -12.63 -8.44
CA PRO A 171 -13.60 -11.30 -8.40
C PRO A 171 -15.12 -11.29 -8.33
N GLU A 172 -15.78 -12.25 -8.97
CA GLU A 172 -17.24 -12.40 -9.02
C GLU A 172 -17.86 -12.78 -7.67
N ALA A 173 -17.07 -13.36 -6.79
CA ALA A 173 -17.52 -13.83 -5.47
C ALA A 173 -17.40 -12.74 -4.40
N LEU A 174 -16.88 -11.56 -4.72
CA LEU A 174 -16.74 -10.46 -3.75
C LEU A 174 -18.09 -9.80 -3.47
N GLU A 175 -18.56 -9.93 -2.24
CA GLU A 175 -19.71 -9.22 -1.70
C GLU A 175 -19.24 -8.14 -0.72
N LEU A 176 -18.82 -6.98 -1.25
CA LEU A 176 -18.14 -5.93 -0.50
C LEU A 176 -18.93 -5.42 0.70
N ASP A 177 -20.23 -5.19 0.54
CA ASP A 177 -21.12 -4.68 1.59
C ASP A 177 -21.29 -5.67 2.77
N LYS A 178 -21.02 -6.96 2.54
CA LYS A 178 -21.09 -8.02 3.55
C LYS A 178 -19.74 -8.39 4.13
N LEU A 179 -18.67 -7.86 3.57
CA LEU A 179 -17.33 -8.21 4.00
C LEU A 179 -17.08 -7.76 5.43
N HIS A 180 -17.02 -8.73 6.34
CA HIS A 180 -16.67 -8.50 7.74
C HIS A 180 -15.18 -8.66 7.93
N VAL A 181 -14.56 -7.65 8.53
CA VAL A 181 -13.12 -7.57 8.79
C VAL A 181 -12.90 -7.46 10.29
N THR A 182 -11.98 -8.28 10.80
CA THR A 182 -11.53 -8.19 12.20
C THR A 182 -10.02 -8.08 12.27
N LEU A 183 -9.53 -7.27 13.19
CA LEU A 183 -8.13 -7.16 13.58
C LEU A 183 -7.97 -7.64 15.01
N LYS A 184 -7.05 -8.57 15.23
CA LYS A 184 -6.63 -9.00 16.57
C LYS A 184 -5.16 -8.69 16.81
N LEU A 185 -4.86 -8.24 18.02
CA LEU A 185 -3.50 -8.04 18.51
C LEU A 185 -3.32 -8.98 19.72
N ASP A 186 -2.33 -9.86 19.66
CA ASP A 186 -2.07 -10.89 20.67
C ASP A 186 -3.29 -11.74 21.06
N GLY A 187 -4.16 -11.98 20.06
CA GLY A 187 -5.41 -12.73 20.21
C GLY A 187 -6.62 -11.91 20.66
N GLU A 188 -6.44 -10.67 21.13
CA GLU A 188 -7.50 -9.79 21.58
C GLU A 188 -8.05 -8.96 20.41
N LEU A 189 -9.38 -8.80 20.34
CA LEU A 189 -10.03 -7.98 19.30
C LEU A 189 -9.65 -6.51 19.46
N ALA A 190 -8.99 -5.96 18.46
CA ALA A 190 -8.52 -4.58 18.42
C ALA A 190 -9.32 -3.68 17.45
N GLY A 191 -10.11 -4.28 16.58
CA GLY A 191 -10.99 -3.56 15.65
C GLY A 191 -11.81 -4.51 14.78
N GLU A 192 -12.99 -4.05 14.39
CA GLU A 192 -13.86 -4.75 13.44
C GLU A 192 -14.70 -3.76 12.63
N ALA A 193 -15.05 -4.14 11.41
CA ALA A 193 -15.94 -3.39 10.54
C ALA A 193 -16.63 -4.31 9.53
N THR A 194 -17.74 -3.87 8.98
CA THR A 194 -18.43 -4.57 7.88
C THR A 194 -18.75 -3.58 6.77
N GLY A 195 -18.43 -3.93 5.51
CA GLY A 195 -18.71 -3.09 4.35
C GLY A 195 -17.98 -1.74 4.37
N ALA A 196 -16.78 -1.67 4.96
CA ALA A 196 -16.07 -0.43 5.25
C ALA A 196 -14.95 -0.10 4.26
N ALA A 197 -15.00 -0.63 3.03
CA ALA A 197 -14.01 -0.28 2.01
C ALA A 197 -14.04 1.22 1.72
N PRO A 198 -12.86 1.89 1.62
CA PRO A 198 -12.81 3.32 1.34
C PRO A 198 -13.24 3.66 -0.09
N GLN A 199 -13.08 2.69 -1.00
CA GLN A 199 -13.45 2.75 -2.41
C GLN A 199 -13.79 1.32 -2.88
N ASP A 200 -14.62 1.19 -3.92
CA ASP A 200 -14.83 -0.09 -4.60
C ASP A 200 -13.49 -0.62 -5.15
N PRO A 201 -13.07 -1.85 -4.83
CA PRO A 201 -11.78 -2.39 -5.27
C PRO A 201 -11.61 -2.46 -6.78
N PHE A 202 -12.70 -2.63 -7.55
CA PHE A 202 -12.62 -2.61 -9.01
C PHE A 202 -12.38 -1.20 -9.54
N GLU A 203 -13.00 -0.18 -8.95
CA GLU A 203 -12.72 1.23 -9.25
C GLU A 203 -11.28 1.59 -8.86
N ALA A 204 -10.81 1.10 -7.70
CA ALA A 204 -9.46 1.33 -7.21
C ALA A 204 -8.41 0.77 -8.19
N VAL A 205 -8.57 -0.49 -8.61
CA VAL A 205 -7.68 -1.13 -9.61
C VAL A 205 -7.78 -0.43 -10.97
N ALA A 206 -8.98 -0.11 -11.44
CA ALA A 206 -9.18 0.58 -12.72
C ALA A 206 -8.49 1.95 -12.76
N TRP A 207 -8.67 2.75 -11.71
CA TRP A 207 -8.01 4.05 -11.59
C TRP A 207 -6.48 3.93 -11.58
N LEU A 208 -5.98 2.99 -10.79
CA LEU A 208 -4.53 2.77 -10.67
C LEU A 208 -3.93 2.32 -12.01
N LEU A 209 -4.50 1.30 -12.66
CA LEU A 209 -4.01 0.80 -13.95
C LEU A 209 -4.02 1.90 -15.00
N THR A 210 -5.11 2.68 -15.10
CA THR A 210 -5.19 3.84 -16.00
C THR A 210 -4.06 4.84 -15.74
N THR A 211 -3.81 5.15 -14.46
CA THR A 211 -2.76 6.09 -14.04
C THR A 211 -1.36 5.57 -14.37
N LEU A 212 -1.08 4.30 -14.09
CA LEU A 212 0.22 3.68 -14.35
C LEU A 212 0.52 3.62 -15.85
N ILE A 213 -0.45 3.20 -16.66
CA ILE A 213 -0.34 3.13 -18.13
C ILE A 213 -0.05 4.52 -18.71
N ALA A 214 -0.80 5.55 -18.29
CA ALA A 214 -0.60 6.93 -18.73
C ALA A 214 0.81 7.47 -18.39
N ARG A 215 1.43 6.95 -17.32
CA ARG A 215 2.80 7.30 -16.91
C ARG A 215 3.88 6.43 -17.57
N GLY A 216 3.50 5.39 -18.32
CA GLY A 216 4.45 4.40 -18.85
C GLY A 216 5.10 3.55 -17.74
N THR A 217 4.43 3.42 -16.60
CA THR A 217 4.89 2.61 -15.47
C THR A 217 4.53 1.15 -15.71
N GLU A 218 5.44 0.25 -15.38
CA GLU A 218 5.28 -1.19 -15.60
C GLU A 218 4.06 -1.76 -14.85
N VAL A 219 3.27 -2.57 -15.56
CA VAL A 219 2.21 -3.42 -15.01
C VAL A 219 2.36 -4.80 -15.60
N ALA A 220 2.39 -5.83 -14.76
CA ALA A 220 2.59 -7.21 -15.18
C ALA A 220 1.64 -8.17 -14.44
N PRO A 221 1.33 -9.33 -15.05
CA PRO A 221 0.60 -10.42 -14.38
C PRO A 221 1.29 -10.84 -13.07
N GLY A 222 0.48 -11.14 -12.07
CA GLY A 222 0.96 -11.51 -10.74
C GLY A 222 1.31 -10.33 -9.83
N MET A 223 1.39 -9.10 -10.34
CA MET A 223 1.55 -7.93 -9.48
C MET A 223 0.34 -7.75 -8.57
N LEU A 224 0.60 -7.26 -7.36
CA LEU A 224 -0.44 -6.99 -6.37
C LEU A 224 -0.89 -5.52 -6.42
N VAL A 225 -2.16 -5.28 -6.08
CA VAL A 225 -2.73 -3.95 -5.87
C VAL A 225 -3.47 -3.94 -4.54
N MET A 226 -2.94 -3.19 -3.57
CA MET A 226 -3.60 -2.97 -2.29
C MET A 226 -4.64 -1.87 -2.46
N CYS A 227 -5.92 -2.18 -2.16
CA CYS A 227 -7.08 -1.40 -2.57
C CYS A 227 -7.61 -0.45 -1.49
N GLY A 228 -6.93 -0.33 -0.37
CA GLY A 228 -7.29 0.56 0.72
C GLY A 228 -7.81 -0.16 1.97
N THR A 229 -7.60 0.49 3.11
CA THR A 229 -7.85 -0.09 4.43
C THR A 229 -9.32 -0.13 4.81
N HIS A 230 -9.74 -1.24 5.43
CA HIS A 230 -11.08 -1.43 5.97
C HIS A 230 -11.21 -1.03 7.45
N LEU A 231 -10.09 -0.81 8.12
CA LEU A 231 -10.00 -0.37 9.51
C LEU A 231 -9.07 0.85 9.59
N PRO A 232 -9.23 1.73 10.57
CA PRO A 232 -8.29 2.84 10.76
C PRO A 232 -6.85 2.33 10.91
N LEU A 233 -5.90 3.06 10.34
CA LEU A 233 -4.47 2.82 10.53
C LEU A 233 -4.16 2.63 12.01
N ARG A 234 -3.40 1.58 12.31
CA ARG A 234 -3.02 1.23 13.68
C ARG A 234 -1.50 1.32 13.85
N VAL A 235 -1.03 2.25 14.68
CA VAL A 235 0.34 2.22 15.19
C VAL A 235 0.48 1.01 16.11
N LEU A 236 1.45 0.15 15.87
CA LEU A 236 1.69 -1.02 16.71
C LEU A 236 2.51 -0.65 17.93
N ASP A 237 1.96 -0.96 19.11
CA ASP A 237 2.73 -0.92 20.35
C ASP A 237 3.96 -1.85 20.22
N PRO A 238 5.15 -1.43 20.69
CA PRO A 238 6.34 -2.29 20.72
C PRO A 238 6.14 -3.64 21.39
N GLU A 239 5.24 -3.75 22.37
CA GLU A 239 4.97 -4.97 23.11
C GLU A 239 4.07 -5.97 22.34
N VAL A 240 3.36 -5.54 21.32
CA VAL A 240 2.54 -6.45 20.49
C VAL A 240 3.43 -7.41 19.72
N ASP A 241 3.21 -8.71 19.91
CA ASP A 241 3.99 -9.77 19.26
C ASP A 241 3.28 -10.46 18.11
N ARG A 242 1.95 -10.39 18.06
CA ARG A 242 1.16 -11.05 16.99
C ARG A 242 0.05 -10.15 16.47
N VAL A 243 -0.05 -10.09 15.15
CA VAL A 243 -1.12 -9.40 14.43
C VAL A 243 -1.87 -10.44 13.58
N GLU A 244 -3.19 -10.39 13.61
CA GLU A 244 -4.05 -11.24 12.79
C GLU A 244 -5.21 -10.43 12.22
N VAL A 245 -5.41 -10.52 10.91
CA VAL A 245 -6.54 -9.95 10.20
C VAL A 245 -7.35 -11.08 9.57
N THR A 246 -8.67 -11.05 9.77
CA THR A 246 -9.62 -11.95 9.10
C THR A 246 -10.58 -11.12 8.26
N MET A 247 -10.78 -11.50 7.00
CA MET A 247 -11.61 -10.77 6.04
C MET A 247 -12.62 -11.72 5.37
N GLY A 248 -13.53 -12.28 6.17
CA GLY A 248 -14.59 -13.17 5.69
C GLY A 248 -14.08 -14.22 4.68
N PRO A 249 -14.66 -14.30 3.46
CA PRO A 249 -14.29 -15.30 2.47
C PRO A 249 -12.90 -15.08 1.85
N LEU A 250 -12.29 -13.90 1.99
CA LEU A 250 -10.92 -13.64 1.53
C LEU A 250 -9.86 -14.38 2.36
N GLY A 251 -10.26 -14.90 3.54
CA GLY A 251 -9.39 -15.64 4.43
C GLY A 251 -8.81 -14.81 5.57
N SER A 252 -7.79 -15.37 6.18
CA SER A 252 -7.05 -14.75 7.29
C SER A 252 -5.58 -14.64 6.96
N VAL A 253 -4.94 -13.63 7.50
CA VAL A 253 -3.51 -13.40 7.39
C VAL A 253 -2.96 -12.96 8.73
N ALA A 254 -1.79 -13.43 9.11
CA ALA A 254 -1.16 -13.07 10.37
C ALA A 254 0.35 -12.98 10.22
N PHE A 255 0.98 -12.23 11.11
CA PHE A 255 2.43 -12.26 11.33
C PHE A 255 2.75 -12.20 12.82
N SER A 256 3.95 -12.60 13.18
CA SER A 256 4.50 -12.40 14.52
C SER A 256 5.70 -11.47 14.47
N ARG A 257 6.07 -10.91 15.61
CA ARG A 257 7.26 -10.06 15.76
C ARG A 257 8.26 -10.72 16.69
N SER A 258 9.54 -10.62 16.36
CA SER A 258 10.64 -11.06 17.21
C SER A 258 11.43 -9.86 17.75
N ALA A 259 12.06 -10.05 18.88
CA ALA A 259 12.99 -9.08 19.46
C ALA A 259 14.17 -8.78 18.51
#